data_ce844c882242f2eebabb805d8349be2b
#
_entry.id   ce844c882242f2eebabb805d8349be2b
#
_cell.length_a   1.000
_cell.length_b   1.000
_cell.length_c   1.000
_cell.angle_alpha   90.00
_cell.angle_beta   90.00
_cell.angle_gamma   90.00
#
_symmetry.space_group_name_H-M   'P 1'
#
loop_
_entity.id
_entity.type
_entity.pdbx_description
1 polymer ?
#
loop_
_entity_poly.entity_id
_entity_poly.type
_entity_poly.pdbx_seq_one_letter_code
_entity_poly.pdbx_strand_id
1 'polypeptide(L)'
;MSNNQPMFLRFNIAFVLSFVCLATPAWPDYEAGEGAYQRGDYATALRELRPLAEQGNHSAQFFLGVCYANGYGIPKNLELALHWYRLSSDQGNWLAQNDLGVMYQNGDGVLQDYEEAARLYRLGAEKGYMVAQSNLAAMYYKGRGVRQDVREAFRLETLAAEQNFGLAQRMLGIMYMVGTGIPQDYVQAHKWLNLSTAQGDTDAGTLRDELAKKMTLDQIAEAQKLAREWTPKGK
;
A
#
# COMPACT_ATOMS: atom_id res chain seq x y z
N MET A 1 10.63 94.39 -30.68
CA MET A 1 11.33 93.10 -30.72
C MET A 1 10.55 92.13 -29.88
N SER A 2 9.77 91.31 -30.52
CA SER A 2 8.82 90.35 -29.93
C SER A 2 9.50 89.06 -29.62
N ASN A 3 9.34 88.54 -28.45
CA ASN A 3 9.83 87.21 -28.12
C ASN A 3 8.61 86.32 -27.81
N ASN A 4 8.20 85.61 -28.80
CA ASN A 4 7.19 84.56 -28.72
C ASN A 4 7.87 83.28 -28.26
N GLN A 5 7.51 82.74 -27.11
CA GLN A 5 7.80 81.43 -26.70
C GLN A 5 6.50 80.58 -26.66
N PRO A 6 6.45 79.39 -27.27
CA PRO A 6 5.25 78.57 -27.24
C PRO A 6 5.12 77.83 -25.92
N MET A 7 3.89 77.85 -25.39
CA MET A 7 3.44 77.15 -24.19
C MET A 7 3.36 75.64 -24.49
N PHE A 8 4.30 74.86 -23.92
CA PHE A 8 4.20 73.40 -24.00
C PHE A 8 3.19 72.89 -22.94
N LEU A 9 2.06 72.41 -23.44
CA LEU A 9 1.08 71.68 -22.67
C LEU A 9 1.69 70.36 -22.23
N ARG A 10 2.01 70.17 -20.93
CA ARG A 10 2.41 68.88 -20.38
C ARG A 10 1.19 68.03 -20.13
N PHE A 11 0.90 67.08 -21.03
CA PHE A 11 -0.03 66.01 -20.75
C PHE A 11 0.63 65.03 -19.77
N ASN A 12 0.19 65.01 -18.52
CA ASN A 12 0.51 63.97 -17.56
C ASN A 12 -0.38 62.77 -17.86
N ILE A 13 0.12 61.82 -18.63
CA ILE A 13 -0.51 60.51 -18.81
C ILE A 13 -0.08 59.69 -17.56
N ALA A 14 -0.92 59.66 -16.56
CA ALA A 14 -0.80 58.70 -15.46
C ALA A 14 -1.16 57.32 -16.01
N PHE A 15 -0.15 56.54 -16.33
CA PHE A 15 -0.32 55.12 -16.67
C PHE A 15 -0.65 54.37 -15.39
N VAL A 16 -1.95 54.14 -15.11
CA VAL A 16 -2.41 53.26 -14.07
C VAL A 16 -2.12 51.83 -14.55
N LEU A 17 -0.96 51.30 -14.20
CA LEU A 17 -0.68 49.86 -14.29
C LEU A 17 -1.56 49.12 -13.28
N SER A 18 -2.75 48.71 -13.71
CA SER A 18 -3.52 47.69 -13.00
C SER A 18 -2.70 46.41 -13.01
N PHE A 19 -2.02 46.14 -11.92
CA PHE A 19 -1.45 44.84 -11.64
C PHE A 19 -2.63 43.84 -11.50
N VAL A 20 -3.05 43.25 -12.61
CA VAL A 20 -3.85 42.04 -12.55
C VAL A 20 -2.91 40.98 -11.94
N CYS A 21 -3.06 40.75 -10.66
CA CYS A 21 -2.43 39.63 -9.98
C CYS A 21 -3.04 38.35 -10.60
N LEU A 22 -2.51 37.92 -11.75
CA LEU A 22 -2.75 36.58 -12.27
C LEU A 22 -2.14 35.68 -11.20
N ALA A 23 -3.00 35.09 -10.36
CA ALA A 23 -2.57 34.00 -9.48
C ALA A 23 -1.85 32.99 -10.37
N THR A 24 -0.52 32.92 -10.21
CA THR A 24 0.25 31.87 -10.86
C THR A 24 -0.39 30.55 -10.41
N PRO A 25 -0.75 29.65 -11.32
CA PRO A 25 -1.26 28.37 -10.91
C PRO A 25 -0.21 27.77 -9.96
N ALA A 26 -0.65 27.46 -8.74
CA ALA A 26 0.22 26.78 -7.78
C ALA A 26 0.77 25.51 -8.47
N TRP A 27 2.08 25.31 -8.39
CA TRP A 27 2.68 24.10 -8.92
C TRP A 27 2.06 22.89 -8.23
N PRO A 28 1.80 21.81 -8.96
CA PRO A 28 1.27 20.60 -8.36
C PRO A 28 2.18 20.14 -7.22
N ASP A 29 1.59 19.90 -6.05
CA ASP A 29 2.30 19.53 -4.86
C ASP A 29 1.95 18.09 -4.45
N TYR A 30 2.94 17.20 -4.48
CA TYR A 30 2.76 15.81 -4.12
C TYR A 30 2.30 15.64 -2.66
N GLU A 31 2.94 16.34 -1.71
CA GLU A 31 2.61 16.25 -0.28
C GLU A 31 1.20 16.74 0.01
N ALA A 32 0.79 17.84 -0.63
CA ALA A 32 -0.58 18.35 -0.55
C ALA A 32 -1.59 17.35 -1.11
N GLY A 33 -1.26 16.72 -2.25
CA GLY A 33 -2.10 15.71 -2.89
C GLY A 33 -2.23 14.43 -2.06
N GLU A 34 -1.12 13.90 -1.56
CA GLU A 34 -1.11 12.74 -0.67
C GLU A 34 -1.86 13.01 0.64
N GLY A 35 -1.59 14.15 1.28
CA GLY A 35 -2.29 14.56 2.49
C GLY A 35 -3.80 14.74 2.29
N ALA A 36 -4.22 15.25 1.13
CA ALA A 36 -5.64 15.34 0.77
C ALA A 36 -6.25 13.93 0.60
N TYR A 37 -5.54 13.02 -0.07
CA TYR A 37 -5.97 11.62 -0.21
C TYR A 37 -6.18 10.95 1.14
N GLN A 38 -5.24 11.10 2.07
CA GLN A 38 -5.33 10.52 3.41
C GLN A 38 -6.51 11.05 4.23
N ARG A 39 -6.95 12.29 3.99
CA ARG A 39 -8.13 12.88 4.63
C ARG A 39 -9.44 12.58 3.90
N GLY A 40 -9.40 11.84 2.77
CA GLY A 40 -10.56 11.56 1.94
C GLY A 40 -11.01 12.73 1.04
N ASP A 41 -10.25 13.81 0.96
CA ASP A 41 -10.48 14.90 0.01
C ASP A 41 -9.94 14.54 -1.37
N TYR A 42 -10.65 13.64 -2.02
CA TYR A 42 -10.22 13.10 -3.32
C TYR A 42 -10.26 14.14 -4.44
N ALA A 43 -11.06 15.18 -4.33
CA ALA A 43 -11.11 16.25 -5.32
C ALA A 43 -9.80 17.04 -5.33
N THR A 44 -9.31 17.44 -4.15
CA THR A 44 -8.00 18.08 -4.00
C THR A 44 -6.87 17.12 -4.35
N ALA A 45 -6.93 15.85 -3.89
CA ALA A 45 -5.93 14.85 -4.22
C ALA A 45 -5.75 14.69 -5.73
N LEU A 46 -6.84 14.54 -6.47
CA LEU A 46 -6.80 14.39 -7.93
C LEU A 46 -6.30 15.64 -8.65
N ARG A 47 -6.64 16.84 -8.15
CA ARG A 47 -6.17 18.10 -8.73
C ARG A 47 -4.64 18.21 -8.64
N GLU A 48 -4.05 17.82 -7.50
CA GLU A 48 -2.61 17.90 -7.27
C GLU A 48 -1.85 16.70 -7.88
N LEU A 49 -2.36 15.48 -7.73
CA LEU A 49 -1.62 14.28 -8.13
C LEU A 49 -1.70 13.97 -9.63
N ARG A 50 -2.81 14.31 -10.31
CA ARG A 50 -2.95 13.97 -11.74
C ARG A 50 -1.87 14.60 -12.61
N PRO A 51 -1.57 15.91 -12.56
CA PRO A 51 -0.52 16.49 -13.37
C PRO A 51 0.87 15.92 -13.04
N LEU A 52 1.12 15.53 -11.80
CA LEU A 52 2.37 14.87 -11.41
C LEU A 52 2.48 13.45 -11.99
N ALA A 53 1.37 12.69 -11.96
CA ALA A 53 1.30 11.35 -12.56
C ALA A 53 1.55 11.41 -14.09
N GLU A 54 0.95 12.39 -14.78
CA GLU A 54 1.14 12.65 -16.21
C GLU A 54 2.59 13.05 -16.53
N GLN A 55 3.30 13.72 -15.60
CA GLN A 55 4.73 14.04 -15.69
C GLN A 55 5.64 12.87 -15.31
N GLY A 56 5.11 11.71 -14.96
CA GLY A 56 5.88 10.50 -14.69
C GLY A 56 6.20 10.23 -13.22
N ASN A 57 5.69 11.01 -12.26
CA ASN A 57 5.90 10.72 -10.84
C ASN A 57 5.22 9.40 -10.45
N HIS A 58 6.03 8.39 -10.12
CA HIS A 58 5.53 7.03 -9.85
C HIS A 58 4.60 6.93 -8.65
N SER A 59 4.81 7.74 -7.61
CA SER A 59 3.94 7.74 -6.43
C SER A 59 2.58 8.36 -6.75
N ALA A 60 2.55 9.47 -7.52
CA ALA A 60 1.31 10.06 -8.00
C ALA A 60 0.55 9.12 -8.95
N GLN A 61 1.27 8.39 -9.82
CA GLN A 61 0.69 7.36 -10.69
C GLN A 61 0.03 6.25 -9.87
N PHE A 62 0.67 5.79 -8.79
CA PHE A 62 0.08 4.82 -7.87
C PHE A 62 -1.25 5.33 -7.28
N PHE A 63 -1.26 6.52 -6.69
CA PHE A 63 -2.48 7.09 -6.12
C PHE A 63 -3.59 7.30 -7.15
N LEU A 64 -3.23 7.70 -8.37
CA LEU A 64 -4.21 7.84 -9.45
C LEU A 64 -4.79 6.47 -9.84
N GLY A 65 -3.97 5.43 -9.87
CA GLY A 65 -4.40 4.04 -10.02
C GLY A 65 -5.39 3.63 -8.93
N VAL A 66 -5.09 3.93 -7.65
CA VAL A 66 -5.99 3.65 -6.52
C VAL A 66 -7.33 4.40 -6.66
N CYS A 67 -7.29 5.67 -7.08
CA CYS A 67 -8.51 6.45 -7.30
C CYS A 67 -9.40 5.82 -8.38
N TYR A 68 -8.83 5.39 -9.51
CA TYR A 68 -9.59 4.71 -10.55
C TYR A 68 -10.06 3.32 -10.15
N ALA A 69 -9.26 2.55 -9.41
CA ALA A 69 -9.63 1.20 -8.95
C ALA A 69 -10.83 1.22 -8.00
N ASN A 70 -10.93 2.24 -7.16
CA ASN A 70 -11.95 2.33 -6.13
C ASN A 70 -13.09 3.33 -6.44
N GLY A 71 -12.90 4.21 -7.42
CA GLY A 71 -13.86 5.27 -7.73
C GLY A 71 -13.77 6.46 -6.77
N TYR A 72 -12.59 6.73 -6.23
CA TYR A 72 -12.37 7.84 -5.30
C TYR A 72 -12.29 9.18 -6.02
N GLY A 73 -13.34 9.99 -5.91
CA GLY A 73 -13.47 11.30 -6.55
C GLY A 73 -13.64 11.28 -8.08
N ILE A 74 -13.59 10.10 -8.70
CA ILE A 74 -13.78 9.86 -10.14
C ILE A 74 -14.53 8.54 -10.35
N PRO A 75 -15.23 8.33 -11.48
CA PRO A 75 -15.84 7.05 -11.77
C PRO A 75 -14.82 5.90 -11.76
N LYS A 76 -15.19 4.78 -11.13
CA LYS A 76 -14.36 3.56 -11.13
C LYS A 76 -14.09 3.11 -12.56
N ASN A 77 -12.80 2.84 -12.85
CA ASN A 77 -12.35 2.34 -14.14
C ASN A 77 -11.11 1.45 -13.96
N LEU A 78 -11.30 0.13 -14.05
CA LEU A 78 -10.23 -0.84 -13.82
C LEU A 78 -9.17 -0.84 -14.93
N GLU A 79 -9.52 -0.48 -16.16
CA GLU A 79 -8.55 -0.37 -17.26
C GLU A 79 -7.59 0.80 -17.03
N LEU A 80 -8.12 1.96 -16.60
CA LEU A 80 -7.28 3.10 -16.23
C LEU A 80 -6.48 2.84 -14.96
N ALA A 81 -7.04 2.14 -13.98
CA ALA A 81 -6.29 1.70 -12.79
C ALA A 81 -5.11 0.81 -13.19
N LEU A 82 -5.34 -0.19 -14.04
CA LEU A 82 -4.32 -1.08 -14.58
C LEU A 82 -3.21 -0.30 -15.30
N HIS A 83 -3.59 0.67 -16.14
CA HIS A 83 -2.64 1.53 -16.84
C HIS A 83 -1.72 2.28 -15.87
N TRP A 84 -2.31 2.98 -14.88
CA TRP A 84 -1.54 3.79 -13.93
C TRP A 84 -0.70 2.93 -12.98
N TYR A 85 -1.21 1.78 -12.53
CA TYR A 85 -0.42 0.84 -11.73
C TYR A 85 0.76 0.27 -12.51
N ARG A 86 0.61 -0.04 -13.82
CA ARG A 86 1.73 -0.48 -14.65
C ARG A 86 2.82 0.57 -14.74
N LEU A 87 2.47 1.81 -15.07
CA LEU A 87 3.43 2.91 -15.15
C LEU A 87 4.20 3.10 -13.84
N SER A 88 3.51 3.01 -12.71
CA SER A 88 4.12 3.11 -11.38
C SER A 88 4.99 1.90 -11.04
N SER A 89 4.52 0.69 -11.33
CA SER A 89 5.22 -0.58 -11.13
C SER A 89 6.52 -0.67 -11.92
N ASP A 90 6.51 -0.23 -13.17
CA ASP A 90 7.68 -0.24 -14.06
C ASP A 90 8.81 0.67 -13.55
N GLN A 91 8.47 1.65 -12.74
CA GLN A 91 9.42 2.51 -12.03
C GLN A 91 9.82 1.97 -10.64
N GLY A 92 9.40 0.75 -10.30
CA GLY A 92 9.80 0.07 -9.07
C GLY A 92 8.97 0.40 -7.83
N ASN A 93 7.81 1.04 -7.99
CA ASN A 93 6.90 1.28 -6.88
C ASN A 93 6.30 -0.05 -6.38
N TRP A 94 6.72 -0.48 -5.20
CA TRP A 94 6.33 -1.76 -4.61
C TRP A 94 4.84 -1.83 -4.20
N LEU A 95 4.19 -0.70 -3.91
CA LEU A 95 2.74 -0.64 -3.68
C LEU A 95 1.99 -0.95 -4.97
N ALA A 96 2.40 -0.30 -6.08
CA ALA A 96 1.81 -0.54 -7.37
C ALA A 96 2.07 -1.98 -7.86
N GLN A 97 3.24 -2.56 -7.59
CA GLN A 97 3.55 -3.95 -7.88
C GLN A 97 2.59 -4.89 -7.15
N ASN A 98 2.34 -4.66 -5.87
CA ASN A 98 1.39 -5.45 -5.10
C ASN A 98 -0.04 -5.33 -5.67
N ASP A 99 -0.54 -4.12 -5.88
CA ASP A 99 -1.92 -3.91 -6.30
C ASP A 99 -2.16 -4.40 -7.74
N LEU A 100 -1.17 -4.22 -8.61
CA LEU A 100 -1.18 -4.83 -9.94
C LEU A 100 -1.19 -6.37 -9.85
N GLY A 101 -0.44 -6.95 -8.92
CA GLY A 101 -0.47 -8.38 -8.62
C GLY A 101 -1.86 -8.86 -8.20
N VAL A 102 -2.56 -8.09 -7.35
CA VAL A 102 -3.95 -8.39 -6.97
C VAL A 102 -4.88 -8.35 -8.18
N MET A 103 -4.74 -7.36 -9.07
CA MET A 103 -5.54 -7.29 -10.30
C MET A 103 -5.35 -8.51 -11.19
N TYR A 104 -4.10 -8.95 -11.40
CA TYR A 104 -3.83 -10.20 -12.16
C TYR A 104 -4.33 -11.45 -11.44
N GLN A 105 -4.19 -11.51 -10.12
CA GLN A 105 -4.70 -12.65 -9.33
C GLN A 105 -6.20 -12.82 -9.44
N ASN A 106 -6.95 -11.72 -9.49
CA ASN A 106 -8.42 -11.72 -9.51
C ASN A 106 -9.01 -11.69 -10.93
N GLY A 107 -8.26 -11.20 -11.92
CA GLY A 107 -8.79 -10.86 -13.24
C GLY A 107 -9.53 -9.52 -13.27
N ASP A 108 -9.16 -8.58 -12.41
CA ASP A 108 -9.78 -7.26 -12.27
C ASP A 108 -9.29 -6.33 -13.39
N GLY A 109 -10.10 -6.13 -14.44
CA GLY A 109 -9.74 -5.30 -15.61
C GLY A 109 -8.68 -5.91 -16.53
N VAL A 110 -8.28 -7.15 -16.29
CA VAL A 110 -7.28 -7.91 -17.04
C VAL A 110 -7.63 -9.39 -16.98
N LEU A 111 -7.15 -10.20 -17.93
CA LEU A 111 -7.25 -11.67 -17.79
C LEU A 111 -6.50 -12.14 -16.54
N GLN A 112 -7.12 -13.04 -15.79
CA GLN A 112 -6.49 -13.64 -14.63
C GLN A 112 -5.20 -14.36 -15.02
N ASP A 113 -4.11 -14.01 -14.34
CA ASP A 113 -2.78 -14.59 -14.54
C ASP A 113 -2.06 -14.72 -13.20
N TYR A 114 -2.03 -15.93 -12.67
CA TYR A 114 -1.36 -16.22 -11.40
C TYR A 114 0.17 -16.18 -11.50
N GLU A 115 0.76 -16.42 -12.66
CA GLU A 115 2.22 -16.37 -12.84
C GLU A 115 2.68 -14.92 -12.79
N GLU A 116 1.98 -14.02 -13.49
CA GLU A 116 2.27 -12.59 -13.44
C GLU A 116 1.99 -12.00 -12.05
N ALA A 117 0.90 -12.42 -11.39
CA ALA A 117 0.63 -12.02 -10.01
C ALA A 117 1.79 -12.40 -9.06
N ALA A 118 2.25 -13.65 -9.13
CA ALA A 118 3.37 -14.14 -8.32
C ALA A 118 4.68 -13.39 -8.62
N ARG A 119 4.94 -13.06 -9.90
CA ARG A 119 6.10 -12.26 -10.31
C ARG A 119 6.05 -10.87 -9.67
N LEU A 120 4.91 -10.21 -9.72
CA LEU A 120 4.69 -8.87 -9.16
C LEU A 120 4.80 -8.86 -7.64
N TYR A 121 4.18 -9.84 -6.95
CA TYR A 121 4.34 -9.97 -5.51
C TYR A 121 5.79 -10.21 -5.10
N ARG A 122 6.56 -10.98 -5.89
CA ARG A 122 7.98 -11.20 -5.62
C ARG A 122 8.76 -9.91 -5.63
N LEU A 123 8.53 -9.01 -6.60
CA LEU A 123 9.19 -7.71 -6.64
C LEU A 123 8.91 -6.87 -5.38
N GLY A 124 7.65 -6.83 -4.93
CA GLY A 124 7.28 -6.14 -3.69
C GLY A 124 7.86 -6.81 -2.43
N ALA A 125 7.86 -8.15 -2.40
CA ALA A 125 8.39 -8.93 -1.28
C ALA A 125 9.92 -8.75 -1.11
N GLU A 126 10.66 -8.66 -2.21
CA GLU A 126 12.11 -8.38 -2.21
C GLU A 126 12.45 -6.99 -1.68
N LYS A 127 11.53 -6.03 -1.79
CA LYS A 127 11.62 -4.70 -1.16
C LYS A 127 11.20 -4.71 0.32
N GLY A 128 10.84 -5.86 0.86
CA GLY A 128 10.42 -6.02 2.25
C GLY A 128 8.95 -5.71 2.51
N TYR A 129 8.13 -5.48 1.48
CA TYR A 129 6.72 -5.15 1.69
C TYR A 129 5.94 -6.34 2.25
N MET A 130 5.52 -6.23 3.50
CA MET A 130 4.86 -7.30 4.26
C MET A 130 3.59 -7.84 3.60
N VAL A 131 2.81 -7.00 2.91
CA VAL A 131 1.58 -7.44 2.23
C VAL A 131 1.94 -8.28 1.01
N ALA A 132 2.94 -7.87 0.23
CA ALA A 132 3.43 -8.65 -0.92
C ALA A 132 4.09 -9.97 -0.49
N GLN A 133 4.80 -9.98 0.65
CA GLN A 133 5.35 -11.21 1.24
C GLN A 133 4.25 -12.20 1.59
N SER A 134 3.18 -11.76 2.25
CA SER A 134 2.04 -12.63 2.62
C SER A 134 1.24 -13.08 1.39
N ASN A 135 1.02 -12.20 0.40
CA ASN A 135 0.37 -12.57 -0.86
C ASN A 135 1.19 -13.64 -1.63
N LEU A 136 2.51 -13.45 -1.72
CA LEU A 136 3.40 -14.44 -2.34
C LEU A 136 3.43 -15.77 -1.57
N ALA A 137 3.40 -15.68 -0.22
CA ALA A 137 3.30 -16.87 0.63
C ALA A 137 2.03 -17.69 0.33
N ALA A 138 0.90 -17.00 0.17
CA ALA A 138 -0.36 -17.65 -0.22
C ALA A 138 -0.29 -18.30 -1.60
N MET A 139 0.45 -17.72 -2.56
CA MET A 139 0.70 -18.31 -3.88
C MET A 139 1.51 -19.59 -3.74
N TYR A 140 2.61 -19.59 -2.98
CA TYR A 140 3.42 -20.79 -2.72
C TYR A 140 2.65 -21.87 -1.95
N TYR A 141 1.85 -21.46 -0.95
CA TYR A 141 1.02 -22.40 -0.18
C TYR A 141 0.02 -23.17 -1.05
N LYS A 142 -0.60 -22.46 -2.02
CA LYS A 142 -1.64 -23.01 -2.90
C LYS A 142 -1.09 -23.59 -4.21
N GLY A 143 0.17 -23.35 -4.58
CA GLY A 143 0.73 -23.69 -5.87
C GLY A 143 0.08 -22.92 -7.03
N ARG A 144 -0.29 -21.66 -6.83
CA ARG A 144 -0.91 -20.81 -7.87
C ARG A 144 0.13 -19.91 -8.51
N GLY A 145 0.36 -20.05 -9.81
CA GLY A 145 1.36 -19.29 -10.56
C GLY A 145 2.82 -19.57 -10.17
N VAL A 146 3.02 -20.46 -9.20
CA VAL A 146 4.32 -20.98 -8.74
C VAL A 146 4.16 -22.45 -8.36
N ARG A 147 5.25 -23.21 -8.42
CA ARG A 147 5.26 -24.56 -7.85
C ARG A 147 4.96 -24.47 -6.34
N GLN A 148 4.07 -25.31 -5.84
CA GLN A 148 3.75 -25.35 -4.42
C GLN A 148 5.02 -25.61 -3.59
N ASP A 149 5.23 -24.71 -2.60
CA ASP A 149 6.32 -24.83 -1.63
C ASP A 149 5.88 -24.25 -0.29
N VAL A 150 5.44 -25.14 0.60
CA VAL A 150 4.93 -24.74 1.93
C VAL A 150 6.03 -24.23 2.86
N ARG A 151 7.31 -24.60 2.62
CA ARG A 151 8.44 -24.07 3.41
C ARG A 151 8.74 -22.63 3.02
N GLU A 152 8.69 -22.32 1.73
CA GLU A 152 8.84 -20.95 1.26
C GLU A 152 7.66 -20.09 1.69
N ALA A 153 6.43 -20.61 1.67
CA ALA A 153 5.27 -19.94 2.22
C ALA A 153 5.47 -19.60 3.71
N PHE A 154 5.93 -20.55 4.51
CA PHE A 154 6.25 -20.31 5.94
C PHE A 154 7.32 -19.23 6.13
N ARG A 155 8.40 -19.27 5.33
CA ARG A 155 9.47 -18.28 5.39
C ARG A 155 8.94 -16.86 5.12
N LEU A 156 8.12 -16.70 4.09
CA LEU A 156 7.55 -15.41 3.70
C LEU A 156 6.52 -14.89 4.71
N GLU A 157 5.65 -15.78 5.24
CA GLU A 157 4.72 -15.40 6.32
C GLU A 157 5.48 -14.99 7.59
N THR A 158 6.60 -15.66 7.89
CA THR A 158 7.44 -15.27 9.03
C THR A 158 7.99 -13.85 8.85
N LEU A 159 8.52 -13.52 7.66
CA LEU A 159 9.03 -12.18 7.37
C LEU A 159 7.94 -11.11 7.51
N ALA A 160 6.73 -11.37 7.03
CA ALA A 160 5.61 -10.44 7.18
C ALA A 160 5.11 -10.32 8.63
N ALA A 161 5.01 -11.45 9.35
CA ALA A 161 4.58 -11.50 10.74
C ALA A 161 5.55 -10.75 11.68
N GLU A 162 6.86 -10.87 11.43
CA GLU A 162 7.90 -10.17 12.16
C GLU A 162 7.86 -8.65 11.98
N GLN A 163 7.28 -8.15 10.90
CA GLN A 163 6.98 -6.73 10.67
C GLN A 163 5.67 -6.26 11.34
N ASN A 164 5.05 -7.08 12.18
CA ASN A 164 3.78 -6.79 12.84
C ASN A 164 2.55 -6.80 11.90
N PHE A 165 2.58 -7.58 10.83
CA PHE A 165 1.42 -7.75 9.95
C PHE A 165 0.46 -8.80 10.53
N GLY A 166 -0.69 -8.36 11.04
CA GLY A 166 -1.64 -9.22 11.79
C GLY A 166 -2.15 -10.42 11.00
N LEU A 167 -2.46 -10.24 9.70
CA LEU A 167 -2.87 -11.35 8.83
C LEU A 167 -1.78 -12.44 8.73
N ALA A 168 -0.53 -12.04 8.55
CA ALA A 168 0.60 -12.96 8.50
C ALA A 168 0.83 -13.64 9.86
N GLN A 169 0.66 -12.92 10.96
CA GLN A 169 0.72 -13.49 12.31
C GLN A 169 -0.33 -14.58 12.50
N ARG A 170 -1.58 -14.35 12.06
CA ARG A 170 -2.63 -15.38 12.07
C ARG A 170 -2.25 -16.58 11.23
N MET A 171 -1.80 -16.36 9.99
CA MET A 171 -1.42 -17.45 9.08
C MET A 171 -0.26 -18.26 9.64
N LEU A 172 0.75 -17.60 10.20
CA LEU A 172 1.88 -18.24 10.85
C LEU A 172 1.44 -19.07 12.06
N GLY A 173 0.50 -18.54 12.87
CA GLY A 173 -0.14 -19.28 13.96
C GLY A 173 -0.84 -20.55 13.48
N ILE A 174 -1.59 -20.48 12.38
CA ILE A 174 -2.24 -21.64 11.77
C ILE A 174 -1.21 -22.66 11.27
N MET A 175 -0.13 -22.21 10.62
CA MET A 175 0.92 -23.11 10.12
C MET A 175 1.59 -23.89 11.26
N TYR A 176 1.89 -23.22 12.38
CA TYR A 176 2.40 -23.90 13.59
C TYR A 176 1.36 -24.84 14.23
N MET A 177 0.09 -24.43 14.25
CA MET A 177 -1.00 -25.25 14.83
C MET A 177 -1.22 -26.55 14.08
N VAL A 178 -1.07 -26.53 12.75
CA VAL A 178 -1.31 -27.70 11.88
C VAL A 178 -0.02 -28.50 11.61
N GLY A 179 1.14 -27.86 11.71
CA GLY A 179 2.42 -28.46 11.33
C GLY A 179 2.65 -28.46 9.82
N THR A 180 2.18 -27.41 9.11
CA THR A 180 2.28 -27.33 7.66
C THR A 180 3.66 -26.81 7.24
N GLY A 181 4.48 -27.68 6.65
CA GLY A 181 5.84 -27.36 6.19
C GLY A 181 6.89 -27.28 7.31
N ILE A 182 6.46 -27.35 8.55
CA ILE A 182 7.27 -27.30 9.78
C ILE A 182 6.66 -28.26 10.82
N PRO A 183 7.40 -28.67 11.87
CA PRO A 183 6.81 -29.39 12.99
C PRO A 183 5.72 -28.57 13.69
N GLN A 184 4.67 -29.27 14.12
CA GLN A 184 3.60 -28.67 14.92
C GLN A 184 4.15 -28.12 16.24
N ASP A 185 3.74 -26.91 16.60
CA ASP A 185 4.11 -26.24 17.85
C ASP A 185 2.96 -25.37 18.36
N TYR A 186 2.24 -25.85 19.37
CA TYR A 186 1.10 -25.14 19.93
C TYR A 186 1.50 -23.88 20.72
N VAL A 187 2.70 -23.83 21.29
CA VAL A 187 3.19 -22.66 22.01
C VAL A 187 3.44 -21.52 21.02
N GLN A 188 4.14 -21.79 19.91
CA GLN A 188 4.33 -20.80 18.84
C GLN A 188 3.00 -20.42 18.17
N ALA A 189 2.14 -21.40 17.90
CA ALA A 189 0.81 -21.13 17.34
C ALA A 189 0.01 -20.14 18.20
N HIS A 190 -0.09 -20.42 19.50
CA HIS A 190 -0.81 -19.58 20.45
C HIS A 190 -0.18 -18.18 20.57
N LYS A 191 1.17 -18.08 20.61
CA LYS A 191 1.90 -16.80 20.60
C LYS A 191 1.49 -15.94 19.42
N TRP A 192 1.58 -16.48 18.19
CA TRP A 192 1.31 -15.71 16.97
C TRP A 192 -0.17 -15.35 16.82
N LEU A 193 -1.09 -16.25 17.19
CA LEU A 193 -2.52 -15.95 17.25
C LEU A 193 -2.84 -14.86 18.28
N ASN A 194 -2.14 -14.86 19.43
CA ASN A 194 -2.32 -13.83 20.45
C ASN A 194 -1.86 -12.45 19.96
N LEU A 195 -0.74 -12.38 19.22
CA LEU A 195 -0.26 -11.13 18.61
C LEU A 195 -1.23 -10.59 17.57
N SER A 196 -1.76 -11.46 16.70
CA SER A 196 -2.79 -11.08 15.71
C SER A 196 -4.08 -10.59 16.39
N THR A 197 -4.52 -11.28 17.44
CA THR A 197 -5.70 -10.89 18.24
C THR A 197 -5.52 -9.51 18.85
N ALA A 198 -4.34 -9.19 19.36
CA ALA A 198 -4.03 -7.89 19.95
C ALA A 198 -4.14 -6.73 18.95
N GLN A 199 -4.11 -7.01 17.63
CA GLN A 199 -4.36 -6.06 16.55
C GLN A 199 -5.83 -6.01 16.10
N GLY A 200 -6.75 -6.72 16.81
CA GLY A 200 -8.17 -6.71 16.52
C GLY A 200 -8.65 -7.85 15.61
N ASP A 201 -7.80 -8.84 15.30
CA ASP A 201 -8.19 -10.01 14.50
C ASP A 201 -9.02 -10.98 15.36
N THR A 202 -10.35 -10.94 15.20
CA THR A 202 -11.30 -11.78 15.94
C THR A 202 -11.21 -13.26 15.58
N ASP A 203 -10.85 -13.57 14.32
CA ASP A 203 -10.67 -14.95 13.87
C ASP A 203 -9.46 -15.57 14.55
N ALA A 204 -8.35 -14.81 14.65
CA ALA A 204 -7.17 -15.26 15.40
C ALA A 204 -7.49 -15.51 16.88
N GLY A 205 -8.32 -14.64 17.48
CA GLY A 205 -8.79 -14.83 18.86
C GLY A 205 -9.56 -16.13 19.05
N THR A 206 -10.49 -16.43 18.14
CA THR A 206 -11.27 -17.66 18.14
C THR A 206 -10.37 -18.90 18.01
N LEU A 207 -9.44 -18.88 17.05
CA LEU A 207 -8.49 -19.98 16.84
C LEU A 207 -7.58 -20.19 18.05
N ARG A 208 -7.09 -19.11 18.67
CA ARG A 208 -6.29 -19.15 19.90
C ARG A 208 -7.05 -19.84 21.04
N ASP A 209 -8.30 -19.47 21.25
CA ASP A 209 -9.12 -19.99 22.36
C ASP A 209 -9.47 -21.47 22.13
N GLU A 210 -9.72 -21.90 20.89
CA GLU A 210 -9.87 -23.31 20.55
C GLU A 210 -8.57 -24.10 20.74
N LEU A 211 -7.43 -23.52 20.36
CA LEU A 211 -6.13 -24.14 20.56
C LEU A 211 -5.80 -24.30 22.06
N ALA A 212 -6.11 -23.31 22.89
CA ALA A 212 -5.87 -23.34 24.33
C ALA A 212 -6.54 -24.54 25.02
N LYS A 213 -7.68 -25.03 24.50
CA LYS A 213 -8.36 -26.24 25.00
C LYS A 213 -7.54 -27.54 24.87
N LYS A 214 -6.51 -27.51 23.99
CA LYS A 214 -5.60 -28.63 23.70
C LYS A 214 -4.24 -28.47 24.36
N MET A 215 -4.02 -27.37 25.10
CA MET A 215 -2.75 -27.00 25.72
C MET A 215 -2.79 -27.18 27.24
N THR A 216 -1.64 -27.40 27.83
CA THR A 216 -1.48 -27.31 29.29
C THR A 216 -1.42 -25.85 29.73
N LEU A 217 -1.69 -25.59 31.02
CA LEU A 217 -1.56 -24.25 31.60
C LEU A 217 -0.15 -23.67 31.44
N ASP A 218 0.89 -24.52 31.61
CA ASP A 218 2.29 -24.10 31.43
C ASP A 218 2.59 -23.70 29.96
N GLN A 219 2.07 -24.44 28.98
CA GLN A 219 2.21 -24.08 27.58
C GLN A 219 1.52 -22.75 27.25
N ILE A 220 0.32 -22.52 27.82
CA ILE A 220 -0.39 -21.25 27.63
C ILE A 220 0.39 -20.10 28.27
N ALA A 221 0.90 -20.29 29.50
CA ALA A 221 1.69 -19.28 30.20
C ALA A 221 2.96 -18.92 29.41
N GLU A 222 3.68 -19.92 28.90
CA GLU A 222 4.87 -19.68 28.06
C GLU A 222 4.53 -18.96 26.77
N ALA A 223 3.47 -19.35 26.06
CA ALA A 223 3.04 -18.69 24.84
C ALA A 223 2.68 -17.21 25.09
N GLN A 224 1.99 -16.93 26.19
CA GLN A 224 1.64 -15.57 26.59
C GLN A 224 2.87 -14.74 26.96
N LYS A 225 3.86 -15.35 27.63
CA LYS A 225 5.13 -14.72 27.95
C LYS A 225 5.87 -14.34 26.65
N LEU A 226 6.03 -15.30 25.73
CA LEU A 226 6.64 -15.06 24.42
C LEU A 226 5.95 -13.96 23.61
N ALA A 227 4.63 -13.86 23.71
CA ALA A 227 3.88 -12.79 23.03
C ALA A 227 4.12 -11.42 23.68
N ARG A 228 4.21 -11.34 25.02
CA ARG A 228 4.50 -10.07 25.72
C ARG A 228 5.93 -9.57 25.49
N GLU A 229 6.88 -10.48 25.35
CA GLU A 229 8.30 -10.17 25.15
C GLU A 229 8.64 -9.90 23.69
N TRP A 230 7.71 -10.21 22.78
CA TRP A 230 7.95 -10.05 21.35
C TRP A 230 7.92 -8.57 20.92
N THR A 231 8.85 -8.21 20.04
CA THR A 231 8.91 -6.89 19.40
C THR A 231 9.06 -7.04 17.89
N PRO A 232 8.43 -6.16 17.10
CA PRO A 232 8.57 -6.19 15.64
C PRO A 232 10.03 -6.02 15.20
N LYS A 233 10.42 -6.74 14.16
CA LYS A 233 11.70 -6.54 13.47
C LYS A 233 11.50 -5.55 12.32
N GLY A 234 12.37 -4.56 12.19
CA GLY A 234 12.37 -3.67 11.02
C GLY A 234 11.70 -2.31 11.22
N LYS A 235 11.87 -1.72 12.42
CA LYS A 235 11.73 -0.27 12.60
C LYS A 235 13.08 0.41 12.53
#